data_f0b08282f228bd66abd9e30c6d259932
#
_entry.id   f0b08282f228bd66abd9e30c6d259932
#
_cell.length_a   1.000
_cell.length_b   1.000
_cell.length_c   1.000
_cell.angle_alpha   90.00
_cell.angle_beta   90.00
_cell.angle_gamma   90.00
#
_symmetry.space_group_name_H-M   'P 1'
#
loop_
_entity.id
_entity.type
_entity.pdbx_description
1 polymer ?
#
loop_
_entity_poly.entity_id
_entity_poly.type
_entity_poly.pdbx_seq_one_letter_code
_entity_poly.pdbx_strand_id
1 'polypeptide(L)'
;MKKLFTAAFLLSATLSLSAQQKSTITLAPQENAPTINKHIYGHFAEHLGRCIYDGFYVGENSKIPNTNGVRNDIIVALKDLGIPSLRWPGGCFADTYHWKDGIGPKKERPEMVNQWWGGVTEDNSFGTHDFLDLCEILGTEPYLAANVGSGTVKEFTDWVQYVNHSGKSPMSDLRKKNSRDKAWGVSIWGIGNEMWGCGGNMTPEYYANLYKQYATFMADWGNTGKLFRIASGANAGDYHWTEVLMRDIPKNLVEGVALHSYSVINWDKKGSATKFNEEQYFSSMEAALKMEELVTKHSEIMDKYDPAKKTALIVDEWGGWYDVEEGTNPGFLYQQNTMRDAMIAGTTLNIFNNHSDRVRMANLAQTVNVLQAVILTKDDKMLLTPTYHVMHLYKVHQDAKLIPIKVDSPEYKFGDKKLPAISASASVKDGKTHISLVNIHAKDKITVDVDLSKLNLKDFTAKIISSSKLQDDNTFENPNAITPKDFKDFKFKKGTLSVTLPPFSVVVLESK
;
A
#
# COMPACT_ATOMS: atom_id res chain seq x y z
N MET A 1 14.64 82.47 5.87
CA MET A 1 13.66 81.69 5.03
C MET A 1 14.26 80.34 4.76
N LYS A 2 13.83 79.31 5.51
CA LYS A 2 14.24 77.90 5.32
C LYS A 2 13.11 77.18 4.59
N LYS A 3 13.36 76.71 3.39
CA LYS A 3 12.39 75.86 2.62
C LYS A 3 12.53 74.42 3.08
N LEU A 4 11.47 73.87 3.66
CA LEU A 4 11.30 72.42 3.90
C LEU A 4 10.93 71.77 2.54
N PHE A 5 11.71 70.79 2.12
CA PHE A 5 11.32 69.85 1.08
C PHE A 5 10.73 68.59 1.75
N THR A 6 9.44 68.35 1.53
CA THR A 6 8.76 67.12 1.96
C THR A 6 8.87 66.11 0.79
N ALA A 7 9.67 65.10 0.98
CA ALA A 7 9.72 63.98 0.04
C ALA A 7 8.60 62.98 0.37
N ALA A 8 7.62 62.83 -0.50
CA ALA A 8 6.58 61.79 -0.41
C ALA A 8 7.14 60.48 -0.99
N PHE A 9 7.34 59.47 -0.13
CA PHE A 9 7.64 58.10 -0.56
C PHE A 9 6.34 57.41 -0.96
N LEU A 10 6.11 57.22 -2.28
CA LEU A 10 5.07 56.33 -2.79
C LEU A 10 5.55 54.89 -2.62
N LEU A 11 4.96 54.18 -1.68
CA LEU A 11 5.09 52.73 -1.51
C LEU A 11 4.19 52.06 -2.56
N SER A 12 4.74 51.67 -3.71
CA SER A 12 4.05 50.85 -4.71
C SER A 12 4.04 49.41 -4.20
N ALA A 13 2.91 48.99 -3.56
CA ALA A 13 2.62 47.60 -3.31
C ALA A 13 2.33 46.89 -4.64
N THR A 14 3.31 46.18 -5.18
CA THR A 14 3.10 45.25 -6.27
C THR A 14 2.32 44.06 -5.76
N LEU A 15 1.02 44.06 -5.90
CA LEU A 15 0.17 42.87 -5.78
C LEU A 15 0.58 41.93 -6.93
N SER A 16 1.44 40.98 -6.62
CA SER A 16 1.67 39.83 -7.48
C SER A 16 0.37 39.05 -7.58
N LEU A 17 -0.46 39.28 -8.59
CA LEU A 17 -1.51 38.39 -8.99
C LEU A 17 -0.82 37.07 -9.42
N SER A 18 -0.70 36.11 -8.52
CA SER A 18 -0.38 34.74 -8.90
C SER A 18 -1.48 34.26 -9.83
N ALA A 19 -1.16 34.10 -11.13
CA ALA A 19 -2.09 33.54 -12.07
C ALA A 19 -2.47 32.15 -11.54
N GLN A 20 -3.77 31.89 -11.34
CA GLN A 20 -4.28 30.61 -10.88
C GLN A 20 -3.78 29.53 -11.84
N GLN A 21 -2.98 28.58 -11.33
CA GLN A 21 -2.43 27.49 -12.14
C GLN A 21 -3.57 26.60 -12.64
N LYS A 22 -3.47 26.14 -13.88
CA LYS A 22 -4.46 25.29 -14.51
C LYS A 22 -3.83 23.96 -14.94
N SER A 23 -4.61 22.89 -14.81
CA SER A 23 -4.32 21.57 -15.34
C SER A 23 -5.47 21.13 -16.24
N THR A 24 -5.20 20.31 -17.24
CA THR A 24 -6.24 19.67 -18.04
C THR A 24 -6.10 18.16 -17.99
N ILE A 25 -7.23 17.47 -17.92
CA ILE A 25 -7.31 16.02 -17.96
C ILE A 25 -8.26 15.61 -19.08
N THR A 26 -7.75 14.77 -19.99
CA THR A 26 -8.56 14.17 -21.05
C THR A 26 -8.76 12.70 -20.76
N LEU A 27 -10.02 12.26 -20.69
CA LEU A 27 -10.39 10.87 -20.56
C LEU A 27 -10.47 10.22 -21.94
N ALA A 28 -9.90 9.01 -22.06
CA ALA A 28 -9.91 8.20 -23.28
C ALA A 28 -10.53 6.81 -23.01
N PRO A 29 -11.88 6.73 -22.82
CA PRO A 29 -12.53 5.45 -22.57
C PRO A 29 -12.21 4.45 -23.66
N GLN A 30 -11.90 3.20 -23.26
CA GLN A 30 -11.59 2.10 -24.16
C GLN A 30 -12.45 0.88 -23.79
N GLU A 31 -13.00 0.20 -24.79
CA GLU A 31 -13.84 -0.97 -24.58
C GLU A 31 -13.08 -2.09 -23.85
N ASN A 32 -11.83 -2.31 -24.24
CA ASN A 32 -10.95 -3.35 -23.70
C ASN A 32 -10.01 -2.84 -22.61
N ALA A 33 -10.37 -1.76 -21.89
CA ALA A 33 -9.56 -1.26 -20.80
C ALA A 33 -9.39 -2.33 -19.69
N PRO A 34 -8.24 -2.39 -19.03
CA PRO A 34 -8.01 -3.34 -17.94
C PRO A 34 -8.94 -3.07 -16.75
N THR A 35 -9.14 -4.09 -15.94
CA THR A 35 -9.80 -3.95 -14.65
C THR A 35 -8.73 -3.60 -13.61
N ILE A 36 -8.98 -2.57 -12.82
CA ILE A 36 -8.17 -2.22 -11.65
C ILE A 36 -8.43 -3.32 -10.61
N ASN A 37 -7.48 -4.24 -10.48
CA ASN A 37 -7.64 -5.38 -9.59
C ASN A 37 -7.77 -4.89 -8.13
N LYS A 38 -8.77 -5.41 -7.40
CA LYS A 38 -8.99 -5.04 -5.99
C LYS A 38 -7.73 -5.18 -5.12
N HIS A 39 -6.88 -6.17 -5.40
CA HIS A 39 -5.65 -6.42 -4.62
C HIS A 39 -4.60 -5.32 -4.70
N ILE A 40 -4.73 -4.33 -5.61
CA ILE A 40 -3.94 -3.07 -5.58
C ILE A 40 -4.14 -2.33 -4.24
N TYR A 41 -5.26 -2.57 -3.56
CA TYR A 41 -5.63 -2.00 -2.26
C TYR A 41 -5.35 -2.96 -1.10
N GLY A 42 -4.43 -3.90 -1.28
CA GLY A 42 -3.99 -4.85 -0.27
C GLY A 42 -3.16 -4.21 0.85
N HIS A 43 -3.00 -4.95 1.92
CA HIS A 43 -2.28 -4.53 3.11
C HIS A 43 -1.24 -5.57 3.54
N PHE A 44 -0.28 -5.12 4.32
CA PHE A 44 0.80 -5.93 4.85
C PHE A 44 0.82 -5.87 6.37
N ALA A 45 0.97 -7.03 7.00
CA ALA A 45 1.13 -7.20 8.44
C ALA A 45 2.32 -8.12 8.71
N GLU A 46 3.23 -7.68 9.55
CA GLU A 46 4.45 -8.39 9.90
C GLU A 46 4.59 -8.52 11.41
N HIS A 47 5.23 -9.59 11.88
CA HIS A 47 5.75 -9.67 13.24
C HIS A 47 6.90 -8.65 13.41
N LEU A 48 6.53 -7.38 13.41
CA LEU A 48 7.40 -6.23 13.51
C LEU A 48 6.79 -5.24 14.50
N GLY A 49 7.55 -4.87 15.52
CA GLY A 49 7.12 -3.91 16.53
C GLY A 49 5.76 -4.26 17.11
N ARG A 50 4.84 -3.31 17.02
CA ARG A 50 3.46 -3.50 17.50
C ARG A 50 2.44 -3.62 16.35
N CYS A 51 2.81 -4.23 15.22
CA CYS A 51 1.83 -4.51 14.17
C CYS A 51 0.88 -5.64 14.60
N ILE A 52 1.44 -6.75 15.03
CA ILE A 52 0.69 -7.93 15.50
C ILE A 52 0.38 -7.78 16.99
N TYR A 53 1.37 -8.04 17.86
CA TYR A 53 1.21 -7.96 19.33
C TYR A 53 1.08 -6.50 19.78
N ASP A 54 0.12 -6.20 20.66
CA ASP A 54 -0.29 -4.85 21.08
C ASP A 54 -0.75 -3.94 19.92
N GLY A 55 -0.83 -4.50 18.72
CA GLY A 55 -1.45 -3.89 17.55
C GLY A 55 -2.85 -4.45 17.37
N PHE A 56 -3.06 -5.27 16.34
CA PHE A 56 -4.38 -5.87 16.17
C PHE A 56 -4.62 -7.11 17.05
N TYR A 57 -3.59 -7.78 17.59
CA TYR A 57 -3.73 -8.90 18.49
C TYR A 57 -3.32 -8.51 19.93
N VAL A 58 -4.27 -8.66 20.85
CA VAL A 58 -4.09 -8.31 22.26
C VAL A 58 -4.27 -9.53 23.20
N GLY A 59 -4.54 -10.71 22.61
CA GLY A 59 -4.82 -11.92 23.34
C GLY A 59 -6.27 -12.03 23.83
N GLU A 60 -6.76 -13.26 23.94
CA GLU A 60 -8.16 -13.56 24.23
C GLU A 60 -8.60 -13.10 25.63
N ASN A 61 -7.65 -13.06 26.59
CA ASN A 61 -7.90 -12.62 27.96
C ASN A 61 -7.74 -11.11 28.20
N SER A 62 -7.49 -10.33 27.14
CA SER A 62 -7.35 -8.88 27.24
C SER A 62 -8.64 -8.22 27.72
N LYS A 63 -8.51 -7.13 28.48
CA LYS A 63 -9.64 -6.24 28.82
C LYS A 63 -10.13 -5.43 27.64
N ILE A 64 -9.31 -5.28 26.61
CA ILE A 64 -9.68 -4.60 25.37
C ILE A 64 -10.68 -5.51 24.62
N PRO A 65 -11.85 -5.00 24.19
CA PRO A 65 -12.84 -5.80 23.47
C PRO A 65 -12.22 -6.48 22.26
N ASN A 66 -12.32 -7.81 22.21
CA ASN A 66 -11.67 -8.59 21.18
C ASN A 66 -12.52 -9.79 20.73
N THR A 67 -12.20 -10.32 19.55
CA THR A 67 -12.70 -11.58 19.01
C THR A 67 -11.51 -12.48 18.75
N ASN A 68 -11.40 -13.59 19.46
CA ASN A 68 -10.27 -14.52 19.40
C ASN A 68 -8.91 -13.81 19.62
N GLY A 69 -8.86 -12.80 20.50
CA GLY A 69 -7.67 -12.01 20.80
C GLY A 69 -7.41 -10.84 19.83
N VAL A 70 -8.16 -10.73 18.74
CA VAL A 70 -8.05 -9.60 17.80
C VAL A 70 -8.99 -8.46 18.20
N ARG A 71 -8.50 -7.24 18.27
CA ARG A 71 -9.27 -6.05 18.67
C ARG A 71 -10.50 -5.82 17.79
N ASN A 72 -11.66 -5.67 18.42
CA ASN A 72 -12.92 -5.46 17.70
C ASN A 72 -12.99 -4.13 16.95
N ASP A 73 -12.39 -3.07 17.47
CA ASP A 73 -12.32 -1.76 16.83
C ASP A 73 -11.53 -1.84 15.50
N ILE A 74 -10.40 -2.57 15.49
CA ILE A 74 -9.61 -2.79 14.28
C ILE A 74 -10.38 -3.67 13.29
N ILE A 75 -11.04 -4.72 13.73
CA ILE A 75 -11.90 -5.55 12.85
C ILE A 75 -12.95 -4.69 12.14
N VAL A 76 -13.61 -3.79 12.88
CA VAL A 76 -14.61 -2.88 12.31
C VAL A 76 -13.98 -1.94 11.30
N ALA A 77 -12.84 -1.32 11.63
CA ALA A 77 -12.15 -0.39 10.75
C ALA A 77 -11.67 -1.07 9.44
N LEU A 78 -11.07 -2.26 9.53
CA LEU A 78 -10.57 -2.98 8.35
C LEU A 78 -11.72 -3.52 7.47
N LYS A 79 -12.86 -3.91 8.05
CA LYS A 79 -14.07 -4.25 7.30
C LYS A 79 -14.64 -3.04 6.55
N ASP A 80 -14.71 -1.87 7.22
CA ASP A 80 -15.16 -0.64 6.58
C ASP A 80 -14.20 -0.20 5.46
N LEU A 81 -12.90 -0.36 5.66
CA LEU A 81 -11.89 -0.12 4.63
C LEU A 81 -12.06 -1.06 3.42
N GLY A 82 -12.54 -2.28 3.67
CA GLY A 82 -12.76 -3.28 2.63
C GLY A 82 -11.45 -3.80 2.06
N ILE A 83 -10.50 -4.16 2.94
CA ILE A 83 -9.20 -4.66 2.52
C ILE A 83 -9.34 -5.97 1.73
N PRO A 84 -8.85 -6.05 0.49
CA PRO A 84 -9.06 -7.22 -0.36
C PRO A 84 -8.08 -8.36 -0.09
N SER A 85 -6.89 -8.04 0.38
CA SER A 85 -5.85 -9.01 0.76
C SER A 85 -5.00 -8.52 1.92
N LEU A 86 -4.51 -9.46 2.72
CA LEU A 86 -3.60 -9.20 3.83
C LEU A 86 -2.40 -10.15 3.72
N ARG A 87 -1.19 -9.59 3.62
CA ARG A 87 0.07 -10.33 3.56
C ARG A 87 0.63 -10.55 4.96
N TRP A 88 1.05 -11.80 5.26
CA TRP A 88 1.60 -12.22 6.56
C TRP A 88 2.50 -13.47 6.34
N PRO A 89 3.46 -13.86 7.19
CA PRO A 89 3.77 -13.34 8.54
C PRO A 89 4.73 -12.17 8.55
N GLY A 90 5.25 -11.75 7.39
CA GLY A 90 6.18 -10.66 7.35
C GLY A 90 6.88 -10.48 6.01
N GLY A 91 7.79 -9.51 6.03
CA GLY A 91 8.88 -9.31 5.11
C GLY A 91 10.10 -10.10 5.60
N CYS A 92 11.10 -9.42 6.17
CA CYS A 92 12.30 -10.08 6.71
C CYS A 92 11.98 -11.13 7.78
N PHE A 93 10.94 -10.94 8.58
CA PHE A 93 10.52 -11.93 9.57
C PHE A 93 10.14 -13.27 8.93
N ALA A 94 9.50 -13.26 7.76
CA ALA A 94 9.05 -14.47 7.08
C ALA A 94 10.19 -15.49 6.86
N ASP A 95 11.39 -15.01 6.53
CA ASP A 95 12.53 -15.88 6.23
C ASP A 95 13.28 -16.43 7.48
N THR A 96 12.74 -16.12 8.68
CA THR A 96 13.16 -16.73 9.95
C THR A 96 12.02 -17.46 10.66
N TYR A 97 10.78 -17.38 10.12
CA TYR A 97 9.59 -17.95 10.75
C TYR A 97 9.34 -19.39 10.31
N HIS A 98 9.28 -20.29 11.30
CA HIS A 98 8.90 -21.68 11.11
C HIS A 98 7.42 -21.85 11.44
N TRP A 99 6.56 -22.01 10.44
CA TRP A 99 5.10 -21.98 10.60
C TRP A 99 4.55 -23.01 11.61
N LYS A 100 5.27 -24.14 11.82
CA LYS A 100 4.90 -25.15 12.79
C LYS A 100 4.98 -24.65 14.23
N ASP A 101 5.81 -23.67 14.50
CA ASP A 101 5.96 -23.05 15.81
C ASP A 101 4.72 -22.21 16.18
N GLY A 102 3.96 -21.74 15.17
CA GLY A 102 2.74 -20.94 15.35
C GLY A 102 1.44 -21.76 15.28
N ILE A 103 1.47 -23.09 15.46
CA ILE A 103 0.25 -23.94 15.46
C ILE A 103 0.17 -24.80 16.73
N GLY A 104 -1.01 -25.40 16.97
CA GLY A 104 -1.26 -26.18 18.17
C GLY A 104 -1.58 -25.32 19.39
N PRO A 105 -1.59 -25.92 20.60
CA PRO A 105 -1.93 -25.19 21.83
C PRO A 105 -0.93 -24.05 22.10
N LYS A 106 -1.43 -22.84 22.28
CA LYS A 106 -0.60 -21.63 22.42
C LYS A 106 0.48 -21.74 23.53
N LYS A 107 0.15 -22.41 24.62
CA LYS A 107 1.07 -22.62 25.76
C LYS A 107 2.23 -23.58 25.47
N GLU A 108 2.14 -24.35 24.38
CA GLU A 108 3.15 -25.32 23.97
C GLU A 108 4.00 -24.82 22.81
N ARG A 109 3.66 -23.65 22.27
CA ARG A 109 4.40 -23.04 21.16
C ARG A 109 5.77 -22.55 21.64
N PRO A 110 6.84 -22.81 20.89
CA PRO A 110 8.18 -22.32 21.26
C PRO A 110 8.26 -20.80 21.13
N GLU A 111 9.04 -20.19 21.98
CA GLU A 111 9.45 -18.79 21.84
C GLU A 111 10.60 -18.67 20.84
N MET A 112 10.68 -17.53 20.14
CA MET A 112 11.80 -17.20 19.26
C MET A 112 12.26 -15.76 19.46
N VAL A 113 13.53 -15.48 19.17
CA VAL A 113 14.01 -14.10 19.13
C VAL A 113 13.77 -13.50 17.75
N ASN A 114 13.05 -12.39 17.68
CA ASN A 114 12.90 -11.62 16.47
C ASN A 114 14.19 -10.85 16.16
N GLN A 115 15.10 -11.48 15.42
CA GLN A 115 16.43 -10.91 15.14
C GLN A 115 16.40 -9.69 14.23
N TRP A 116 15.34 -9.53 13.44
CA TRP A 116 15.21 -8.42 12.50
C TRP A 116 14.62 -7.17 13.16
N TRP A 117 13.64 -7.36 14.06
CA TRP A 117 12.85 -6.27 14.55
C TRP A 117 12.91 -6.14 16.08
N GLY A 118 13.85 -5.32 16.55
CA GLY A 118 13.95 -4.93 17.94
C GLY A 118 14.56 -5.96 18.90
N GLY A 119 14.92 -7.17 18.43
CA GLY A 119 15.52 -8.20 19.26
C GLY A 119 14.59 -8.73 20.37
N VAL A 120 13.28 -8.62 20.20
CA VAL A 120 12.28 -9.05 21.17
C VAL A 120 11.99 -10.54 21.07
N THR A 121 11.51 -11.13 22.18
CA THR A 121 11.02 -12.51 22.20
C THR A 121 9.58 -12.55 21.69
N GLU A 122 9.33 -13.36 20.66
CA GLU A 122 8.02 -13.68 20.12
C GLU A 122 7.54 -14.99 20.74
N ASP A 123 6.32 -15.00 21.27
CA ASP A 123 5.72 -16.20 21.94
C ASP A 123 4.92 -17.08 20.99
N ASN A 124 4.86 -16.73 19.71
CA ASN A 124 4.09 -17.42 18.68
C ASN A 124 2.58 -17.59 19.00
N SER A 125 2.03 -16.78 19.91
CA SER A 125 0.60 -16.85 20.28
C SER A 125 -0.33 -16.44 19.14
N PHE A 126 0.19 -15.68 18.15
CA PHE A 126 -0.48 -15.40 16.89
C PHE A 126 0.21 -16.15 15.74
N GLY A 127 -0.46 -17.12 15.16
CA GLY A 127 0.11 -17.99 14.11
C GLY A 127 -0.87 -18.25 12.98
N THR A 128 -0.66 -19.35 12.24
CA THR A 128 -1.41 -19.68 11.02
C THR A 128 -2.93 -19.66 11.22
N HIS A 129 -3.44 -20.29 12.30
CA HIS A 129 -4.88 -20.30 12.57
C HIS A 129 -5.40 -18.91 12.89
N ASP A 130 -4.72 -18.21 13.78
CA ASP A 130 -5.13 -16.87 14.22
C ASP A 130 -5.20 -15.90 13.03
N PHE A 131 -4.22 -15.97 12.12
CA PHE A 131 -4.19 -15.15 10.92
C PHE A 131 -5.29 -15.50 9.91
N LEU A 132 -5.46 -16.80 9.61
CA LEU A 132 -6.46 -17.24 8.63
C LEU A 132 -7.89 -17.04 9.13
N ASP A 133 -8.13 -17.22 10.43
CA ASP A 133 -9.43 -16.94 11.05
C ASP A 133 -9.71 -15.42 11.04
N LEU A 134 -8.68 -14.56 11.23
CA LEU A 134 -8.80 -13.11 11.03
C LEU A 134 -9.20 -12.80 9.59
N CYS A 135 -8.57 -13.41 8.59
CA CYS A 135 -8.93 -13.21 7.19
C CYS A 135 -10.39 -13.64 6.90
N GLU A 136 -10.84 -14.75 7.45
CA GLU A 136 -12.27 -15.17 7.36
C GLU A 136 -13.21 -14.14 8.02
N ILE A 137 -12.87 -13.62 9.20
CA ILE A 137 -13.64 -12.58 9.89
C ILE A 137 -13.73 -11.31 9.04
N LEU A 138 -12.63 -10.89 8.41
CA LEU A 138 -12.57 -9.68 7.59
C LEU A 138 -13.21 -9.87 6.21
N GLY A 139 -13.30 -11.11 5.71
CA GLY A 139 -13.67 -11.41 4.33
C GLY A 139 -12.57 -11.02 3.34
N THR A 140 -11.30 -11.06 3.76
CA THR A 140 -10.10 -10.72 2.98
C THR A 140 -9.36 -11.96 2.52
N GLU A 141 -8.69 -11.91 1.37
CA GLU A 141 -7.89 -13.02 0.88
C GLU A 141 -6.52 -13.04 1.59
N PRO A 142 -6.14 -14.18 2.21
CA PRO A 142 -4.82 -14.30 2.83
C PRO A 142 -3.72 -14.41 1.77
N TYR A 143 -2.64 -13.67 1.98
CA TYR A 143 -1.39 -13.80 1.25
C TYR A 143 -0.30 -14.28 2.22
N LEU A 144 0.12 -15.52 2.09
CA LEU A 144 1.14 -16.12 2.95
C LEU A 144 2.54 -16.00 2.33
N ALA A 145 3.48 -15.40 3.06
CA ALA A 145 4.88 -15.31 2.67
C ALA A 145 5.68 -16.47 3.28
N ALA A 146 6.31 -17.27 2.44
CA ALA A 146 7.04 -18.46 2.83
C ALA A 146 8.49 -18.18 3.24
N ASN A 147 8.98 -18.94 4.21
CA ASN A 147 10.39 -18.95 4.59
C ASN A 147 11.23 -19.71 3.55
N VAL A 148 11.99 -18.97 2.75
CA VAL A 148 12.95 -19.51 1.79
C VAL A 148 14.38 -19.31 2.29
N GLY A 149 14.61 -18.31 3.14
CA GLY A 149 15.93 -17.95 3.67
C GLY A 149 16.51 -19.02 4.60
N SER A 150 15.76 -19.45 5.62
CA SER A 150 16.21 -20.48 6.59
C SER A 150 15.35 -21.75 6.55
N GLY A 151 14.20 -21.74 5.84
CA GLY A 151 13.32 -22.87 5.70
C GLY A 151 13.73 -23.89 4.65
N THR A 152 12.89 -24.89 4.45
CA THR A 152 13.10 -25.94 3.45
C THR A 152 11.90 -26.06 2.53
N VAL A 153 12.12 -26.61 1.31
CA VAL A 153 11.05 -26.93 0.35
C VAL A 153 9.98 -27.80 1.00
N LYS A 154 10.40 -28.80 1.80
CA LYS A 154 9.45 -29.68 2.47
C LYS A 154 8.63 -28.96 3.53
N GLU A 155 9.22 -28.10 4.34
CA GLU A 155 8.51 -27.33 5.34
C GLU A 155 7.44 -26.45 4.70
N PHE A 156 7.80 -25.76 3.63
CA PHE A 156 6.88 -24.91 2.89
C PHE A 156 5.72 -25.71 2.26
N THR A 157 6.04 -26.81 1.57
CA THR A 157 5.02 -27.62 0.92
C THR A 157 4.10 -28.33 1.93
N ASP A 158 4.61 -28.66 3.12
CA ASP A 158 3.81 -29.11 4.25
C ASP A 158 2.82 -28.02 4.70
N TRP A 159 3.23 -26.74 4.71
CA TRP A 159 2.33 -25.63 5.06
C TRP A 159 1.21 -25.46 4.02
N VAL A 160 1.57 -25.48 2.73
CA VAL A 160 0.57 -25.45 1.64
C VAL A 160 -0.41 -26.61 1.76
N GLN A 161 0.06 -27.83 2.06
CA GLN A 161 -0.80 -28.98 2.28
C GLN A 161 -1.67 -28.83 3.54
N TYR A 162 -1.08 -28.32 4.64
CA TYR A 162 -1.78 -28.09 5.90
C TYR A 162 -2.99 -27.18 5.74
N VAL A 163 -2.85 -26.09 5.01
CA VAL A 163 -3.93 -25.10 4.84
C VAL A 163 -4.90 -25.44 3.70
N ASN A 164 -4.48 -26.22 2.69
CA ASN A 164 -5.25 -26.41 1.47
C ASN A 164 -5.80 -27.83 1.25
N HIS A 165 -5.15 -28.88 1.79
CA HIS A 165 -5.61 -30.24 1.50
C HIS A 165 -6.82 -30.65 2.34
N SER A 166 -7.93 -31.03 1.69
CA SER A 166 -9.16 -31.48 2.36
C SER A 166 -9.24 -33.00 2.55
N GLY A 167 -8.45 -33.77 1.78
CA GLY A 167 -8.38 -35.23 1.90
C GLY A 167 -7.57 -35.70 3.11
N LYS A 168 -7.37 -37.01 3.22
CA LYS A 168 -6.57 -37.60 4.31
C LYS A 168 -5.08 -37.48 4.02
N SER A 169 -4.34 -36.84 4.91
CA SER A 169 -2.87 -36.75 4.88
C SER A 169 -2.32 -36.42 6.25
N PRO A 170 -1.02 -36.63 6.53
CA PRO A 170 -0.41 -36.20 7.79
C PRO A 170 -0.68 -34.74 8.13
N MET A 171 -0.66 -33.82 7.15
CA MET A 171 -0.88 -32.40 7.38
C MET A 171 -2.35 -32.06 7.62
N SER A 172 -3.29 -32.67 6.89
CA SER A 172 -4.71 -32.50 7.18
C SER A 172 -5.12 -33.13 8.52
N ASP A 173 -4.53 -34.27 8.90
CA ASP A 173 -4.75 -34.86 10.19
C ASP A 173 -4.19 -34.00 11.34
N LEU A 174 -3.01 -33.35 11.12
CA LEU A 174 -2.43 -32.37 12.04
C LEU A 174 -3.33 -31.14 12.18
N ARG A 175 -3.88 -30.61 11.07
CA ARG A 175 -4.83 -29.50 11.11
C ARG A 175 -6.07 -29.85 11.94
N LYS A 176 -6.64 -31.06 11.75
CA LYS A 176 -7.78 -31.53 12.52
C LYS A 176 -7.46 -31.68 14.01
N LYS A 177 -6.27 -32.20 14.32
CA LYS A 177 -5.78 -32.28 15.72
C LYS A 177 -5.71 -30.87 16.34
N ASN A 178 -5.39 -29.85 15.55
CA ASN A 178 -5.37 -28.45 15.95
C ASN A 178 -6.74 -27.78 15.83
N SER A 179 -7.83 -28.53 15.90
CA SER A 179 -9.21 -28.06 15.96
C SER A 179 -9.77 -27.42 14.69
N ARG A 180 -9.14 -27.66 13.52
CA ARG A 180 -9.67 -27.19 12.24
C ARG A 180 -9.84 -28.34 11.26
N ASP A 181 -11.08 -28.72 10.99
CA ASP A 181 -11.39 -29.81 10.04
C ASP A 181 -11.30 -29.31 8.59
N LYS A 182 -12.00 -28.22 8.27
CA LYS A 182 -12.07 -27.65 6.92
C LYS A 182 -10.78 -26.95 6.53
N ALA A 183 -10.27 -27.22 5.33
CA ALA A 183 -9.19 -26.45 4.72
C ALA A 183 -9.62 -25.00 4.45
N TRP A 184 -8.70 -24.03 4.57
CA TRP A 184 -9.01 -22.62 4.28
C TRP A 184 -9.03 -22.33 2.78
N GLY A 185 -8.17 -22.94 2.00
CA GLY A 185 -8.09 -22.71 0.56
C GLY A 185 -7.29 -21.42 0.20
N VAL A 186 -6.07 -21.32 0.70
CA VAL A 186 -5.19 -20.18 0.45
C VAL A 186 -4.59 -20.25 -0.95
N SER A 187 -4.89 -19.27 -1.80
CA SER A 187 -4.41 -19.21 -3.18
C SER A 187 -3.13 -18.40 -3.36
N ILE A 188 -2.91 -17.34 -2.58
CA ILE A 188 -1.83 -16.36 -2.79
C ILE A 188 -0.64 -16.69 -1.89
N TRP A 189 0.53 -16.89 -2.54
CA TRP A 189 1.75 -17.32 -1.86
C TRP A 189 2.97 -16.55 -2.37
N GLY A 190 3.70 -15.89 -1.46
CA GLY A 190 5.03 -15.38 -1.72
C GLY A 190 6.08 -16.46 -1.45
N ILE A 191 6.98 -16.68 -2.39
CA ILE A 191 8.10 -17.61 -2.24
C ILE A 191 9.36 -16.80 -1.89
N GLY A 192 9.58 -16.59 -0.59
CA GLY A 192 10.63 -15.73 -0.04
C GLY A 192 10.27 -14.26 -0.03
N ASN A 193 11.10 -13.48 0.67
CA ASN A 193 11.01 -12.03 0.79
C ASN A 193 12.40 -11.42 0.68
N GLU A 194 12.56 -10.36 -0.15
CA GLU A 194 13.81 -9.59 -0.27
C GLU A 194 15.07 -10.47 -0.32
N MET A 195 15.05 -11.45 -1.20
CA MET A 195 16.10 -12.48 -1.27
C MET A 195 17.47 -11.91 -1.62
N TRP A 196 17.51 -10.68 -2.16
CA TRP A 196 18.70 -9.87 -2.38
C TRP A 196 19.29 -9.27 -1.08
N GLY A 197 18.50 -9.24 -0.01
CA GLY A 197 18.82 -8.64 1.30
C GLY A 197 18.54 -9.62 2.45
N CYS A 198 17.62 -9.24 3.34
CA CYS A 198 17.32 -9.98 4.57
C CYS A 198 16.85 -11.42 4.33
N GLY A 199 16.33 -11.74 3.16
CA GLY A 199 15.94 -13.12 2.80
C GLY A 199 17.12 -14.04 2.45
N GLY A 200 18.36 -13.56 2.40
CA GLY A 200 19.50 -14.45 2.20
C GLY A 200 20.69 -13.90 1.41
N ASN A 201 20.68 -12.60 1.03
CA ASN A 201 21.75 -11.95 0.25
C ASN A 201 22.11 -12.73 -1.02
N MET A 202 21.13 -13.19 -1.76
CA MET A 202 21.29 -14.04 -2.94
C MET A 202 21.52 -13.21 -4.22
N THR A 203 22.13 -13.84 -5.22
CA THR A 203 22.07 -13.33 -6.59
C THR A 203 20.71 -13.71 -7.23
N PRO A 204 20.23 -12.97 -8.24
CA PRO A 204 18.96 -13.28 -8.87
C PRO A 204 18.95 -14.66 -9.55
N GLU A 205 20.08 -15.12 -10.11
CA GLU A 205 20.21 -16.44 -10.73
C GLU A 205 20.07 -17.56 -9.70
N TYR A 206 20.72 -17.41 -8.53
CA TYR A 206 20.62 -18.39 -7.46
C TYR A 206 19.19 -18.47 -6.94
N TYR A 207 18.57 -17.31 -6.68
CA TYR A 207 17.19 -17.27 -6.24
C TYR A 207 16.22 -17.83 -7.29
N ALA A 208 16.39 -17.51 -8.57
CA ALA A 208 15.55 -18.08 -9.63
C ALA A 208 15.59 -19.61 -9.66
N ASN A 209 16.78 -20.22 -9.41
CA ASN A 209 16.91 -21.67 -9.31
C ASN A 209 16.22 -22.22 -8.05
N LEU A 210 16.39 -21.56 -6.92
CA LEU A 210 15.75 -21.95 -5.66
C LEU A 210 14.23 -21.81 -5.75
N TYR A 211 13.73 -20.69 -6.30
CA TYR A 211 12.32 -20.46 -6.54
C TYR A 211 11.68 -21.60 -7.36
N LYS A 212 12.32 -22.02 -8.46
CA LYS A 212 11.83 -23.13 -9.30
C LYS A 212 11.64 -24.41 -8.48
N GLN A 213 12.56 -24.68 -7.56
CA GLN A 213 12.48 -25.85 -6.69
C GLN A 213 11.26 -25.76 -5.76
N TYR A 214 11.07 -24.64 -5.07
CA TYR A 214 9.90 -24.40 -4.20
C TYR A 214 8.58 -24.46 -5.00
N ALA A 215 8.49 -23.73 -6.10
CA ALA A 215 7.28 -23.64 -6.92
C ALA A 215 6.88 -24.99 -7.54
N THR A 216 7.86 -25.86 -7.88
CA THR A 216 7.62 -27.19 -8.44
C THR A 216 6.90 -28.12 -7.48
N PHE A 217 7.20 -28.03 -6.18
CA PHE A 217 6.63 -28.89 -5.17
C PHE A 217 5.36 -28.32 -4.50
N MET A 218 4.96 -27.09 -4.88
CA MET A 218 3.66 -26.55 -4.48
C MET A 218 2.54 -27.20 -5.28
N ALA A 219 1.75 -28.05 -4.63
CA ALA A 219 0.60 -28.66 -5.26
C ALA A 219 -0.66 -27.81 -5.01
N ASP A 220 -1.50 -27.68 -6.05
CA ASP A 220 -2.88 -27.22 -5.89
C ASP A 220 -3.72 -28.41 -5.44
N TRP A 221 -4.17 -28.35 -4.19
CA TRP A 221 -4.93 -29.43 -3.56
C TRP A 221 -6.43 -29.40 -3.89
N GLY A 222 -6.83 -28.65 -4.91
CA GLY A 222 -8.19 -28.61 -5.43
C GLY A 222 -9.17 -27.70 -4.69
N ASN A 223 -8.72 -26.99 -3.65
CA ASN A 223 -9.58 -26.09 -2.87
C ASN A 223 -9.42 -24.61 -3.21
N THR A 224 -8.42 -24.27 -4.04
CA THR A 224 -8.08 -22.88 -4.39
C THR A 224 -8.37 -22.53 -5.84
N GLY A 225 -8.70 -23.53 -6.66
CA GLY A 225 -8.73 -23.45 -8.12
C GLY A 225 -7.34 -23.43 -8.71
N LYS A 226 -6.55 -22.39 -8.48
CA LYS A 226 -5.16 -22.28 -8.93
C LYS A 226 -4.35 -21.47 -7.93
N LEU A 227 -3.14 -21.93 -7.62
CA LEU A 227 -2.21 -21.17 -6.80
C LEU A 227 -1.70 -19.94 -7.57
N PHE A 228 -1.57 -18.83 -6.87
CA PHE A 228 -0.98 -17.59 -7.33
C PHE A 228 0.37 -17.42 -6.64
N ARG A 229 1.44 -17.84 -7.32
CA ARG A 229 2.81 -17.88 -6.79
C ARG A 229 3.56 -16.60 -7.17
N ILE A 230 4.06 -15.91 -6.17
CA ILE A 230 4.75 -14.63 -6.32
C ILE A 230 6.23 -14.84 -6.03
N ALA A 231 7.08 -14.51 -6.98
CA ALA A 231 8.53 -14.52 -6.78
C ALA A 231 8.96 -13.24 -6.06
N SER A 232 9.86 -13.36 -5.06
CA SER A 232 10.52 -12.21 -4.43
C SER A 232 11.28 -11.43 -5.49
N GLY A 233 10.83 -10.21 -5.75
CA GLY A 233 11.29 -9.40 -6.87
C GLY A 233 12.33 -8.36 -6.47
N ALA A 234 12.41 -7.33 -7.28
CA ALA A 234 13.47 -6.34 -7.23
C ALA A 234 13.39 -5.38 -6.04
N ASN A 235 14.56 -4.89 -5.59
CA ASN A 235 14.67 -3.69 -4.78
C ASN A 235 14.64 -2.47 -5.69
N ALA A 236 13.55 -1.71 -5.67
CA ALA A 236 13.38 -0.49 -6.45
C ALA A 236 13.90 -0.63 -7.89
N GLY A 237 14.92 0.11 -8.30
CA GLY A 237 15.48 0.15 -9.65
C GLY A 237 16.43 -0.99 -10.01
N ASP A 238 16.45 -2.11 -9.30
CA ASP A 238 17.22 -3.30 -9.72
C ASP A 238 16.50 -4.04 -10.87
N TYR A 239 16.57 -3.44 -12.05
CA TYR A 239 15.96 -3.98 -13.25
C TYR A 239 16.56 -5.32 -13.70
N HIS A 240 17.84 -5.56 -13.36
CA HIS A 240 18.51 -6.83 -13.65
C HIS A 240 17.85 -8.00 -12.91
N TRP A 241 17.45 -7.79 -11.65
CA TRP A 241 16.74 -8.80 -10.86
C TRP A 241 15.45 -9.25 -11.58
N THR A 242 14.62 -8.30 -12.00
CA THR A 242 13.39 -8.61 -12.73
C THR A 242 13.66 -9.33 -14.06
N GLU A 243 14.69 -8.89 -14.82
CA GLU A 243 15.04 -9.52 -16.08
C GLU A 243 15.43 -10.99 -15.90
N VAL A 244 16.28 -11.30 -14.90
CA VAL A 244 16.69 -12.67 -14.59
C VAL A 244 15.50 -13.55 -14.22
N LEU A 245 14.62 -13.08 -13.32
CA LEU A 245 13.44 -13.85 -12.93
C LEU A 245 12.54 -14.13 -14.13
N MET A 246 12.27 -13.13 -14.95
CA MET A 246 11.42 -13.28 -16.14
C MET A 246 12.03 -14.17 -17.22
N ARG A 247 13.35 -14.22 -17.32
CA ARG A 247 14.09 -15.06 -18.25
C ARG A 247 14.17 -16.52 -17.80
N ASP A 248 14.49 -16.74 -16.51
CA ASP A 248 14.97 -18.04 -16.00
C ASP A 248 13.86 -18.88 -15.34
N ILE A 249 12.76 -18.24 -14.91
CA ILE A 249 11.63 -18.96 -14.30
C ILE A 249 10.61 -19.34 -15.40
N PRO A 250 10.26 -20.64 -15.53
CA PRO A 250 9.20 -21.07 -16.46
C PRO A 250 7.87 -20.38 -16.16
N LYS A 251 7.18 -19.90 -17.19
CA LYS A 251 5.94 -19.11 -17.08
C LYS A 251 4.76 -19.86 -16.41
N ASN A 252 4.80 -21.18 -16.42
CA ASN A 252 3.80 -22.00 -15.72
C ASN A 252 4.07 -22.17 -14.22
N LEU A 253 5.18 -21.64 -13.71
CA LEU A 253 5.55 -21.70 -12.29
C LEU A 253 5.43 -20.35 -11.57
N VAL A 254 5.14 -19.25 -12.27
CA VAL A 254 5.11 -17.89 -11.69
C VAL A 254 3.90 -17.11 -12.19
N GLU A 255 3.07 -16.64 -11.28
CA GLU A 255 1.91 -15.80 -11.56
C GLU A 255 2.18 -14.31 -11.26
N GLY A 256 3.15 -14.02 -10.38
CA GLY A 256 3.56 -12.65 -10.05
C GLY A 256 5.04 -12.52 -9.76
N VAL A 257 5.58 -11.33 -10.01
CA VAL A 257 6.93 -10.91 -9.61
C VAL A 257 6.80 -9.69 -8.72
N ALA A 258 7.38 -9.74 -7.53
CA ALA A 258 7.31 -8.66 -6.56
C ALA A 258 8.18 -7.45 -6.94
N LEU A 259 7.85 -6.31 -6.38
CA LEU A 259 8.63 -5.09 -6.41
C LEU A 259 8.47 -4.39 -5.06
N HIS A 260 9.57 -4.07 -4.37
CA HIS A 260 9.56 -3.28 -3.16
C HIS A 260 10.12 -1.90 -3.43
N SER A 261 9.41 -0.86 -3.02
CA SER A 261 9.91 0.51 -3.11
C SER A 261 9.21 1.42 -2.11
N TYR A 262 9.99 2.03 -1.24
CA TYR A 262 9.52 2.99 -0.24
C TYR A 262 9.78 4.43 -0.69
N SER A 263 8.89 5.33 -0.31
CA SER A 263 9.08 6.77 -0.46
C SER A 263 9.97 7.28 0.67
N VAL A 264 11.28 7.24 0.44
CA VAL A 264 12.34 7.64 1.38
C VAL A 264 13.12 8.81 0.78
N ILE A 265 13.31 9.87 1.57
CA ILE A 265 14.07 11.05 1.15
C ILE A 265 15.55 10.70 0.98
N ASN A 266 16.10 10.02 1.97
CA ASN A 266 17.48 9.55 2.02
C ASN A 266 17.59 8.45 3.08
N TRP A 267 18.23 7.33 2.77
CA TRP A 267 18.30 6.19 3.68
C TRP A 267 19.09 6.46 4.96
N ASP A 268 20.09 7.36 4.91
CA ASP A 268 20.90 7.75 6.07
C ASP A 268 20.25 8.87 6.89
N LYS A 269 19.31 9.64 6.31
CA LYS A 269 18.65 10.80 6.92
C LYS A 269 17.20 10.85 6.47
N LYS A 270 16.39 9.93 6.97
CA LYS A 270 14.98 9.79 6.57
C LYS A 270 14.12 10.98 7.01
N GLY A 271 14.52 11.64 8.11
CA GLY A 271 13.81 12.77 8.69
C GLY A 271 12.57 12.37 9.49
N SER A 272 12.06 13.32 10.28
CA SER A 272 10.90 13.11 11.16
C SER A 272 9.62 12.91 10.37
N ALA A 273 8.74 12.04 10.88
CA ALA A 273 7.39 11.86 10.36
C ALA A 273 6.52 13.11 10.49
N THR A 274 6.70 13.89 11.57
CA THR A 274 5.86 15.05 11.91
C THR A 274 6.57 16.41 11.83
N LYS A 275 7.89 16.43 12.03
CA LYS A 275 8.69 17.67 12.04
C LYS A 275 9.51 17.79 10.76
N PHE A 276 8.91 18.27 9.69
CA PHE A 276 9.54 18.43 8.38
C PHE A 276 9.19 19.79 7.75
N ASN A 277 10.03 20.24 6.83
CA ASN A 277 9.82 21.46 6.05
C ASN A 277 9.32 21.14 4.62
N GLU A 278 9.13 22.18 3.82
CA GLU A 278 8.67 22.04 2.42
C GLU A 278 9.68 21.29 1.53
N GLU A 279 10.98 21.44 1.77
CA GLU A 279 12.02 20.71 1.03
C GLU A 279 11.91 19.20 1.25
N GLN A 280 11.75 18.79 2.49
CA GLN A 280 11.57 17.37 2.86
C GLN A 280 10.23 16.83 2.33
N TYR A 281 9.17 17.65 2.33
CA TYR A 281 7.91 17.29 1.68
C TYR A 281 8.08 17.10 0.17
N PHE A 282 8.72 18.06 -0.51
CA PHE A 282 9.00 17.98 -1.95
C PHE A 282 9.79 16.72 -2.30
N SER A 283 10.84 16.41 -1.52
CA SER A 283 11.65 15.21 -1.70
C SER A 283 10.86 13.92 -1.45
N SER A 284 9.90 13.94 -0.50
CA SER A 284 8.99 12.80 -0.29
C SER A 284 8.06 12.58 -1.50
N MET A 285 7.57 13.66 -2.13
CA MET A 285 6.76 13.57 -3.34
C MET A 285 7.58 13.13 -4.56
N GLU A 286 8.84 13.60 -4.67
CA GLU A 286 9.78 13.12 -5.70
C GLU A 286 10.00 11.60 -5.58
N ALA A 287 10.19 11.10 -4.35
CA ALA A 287 10.34 9.67 -4.08
C ALA A 287 9.05 8.88 -4.38
N ALA A 288 7.87 9.42 -4.05
CA ALA A 288 6.60 8.77 -4.37
C ALA A 288 6.34 8.70 -5.88
N LEU A 289 6.62 9.78 -6.61
CA LEU A 289 6.47 9.84 -8.08
C LEU A 289 7.48 8.94 -8.81
N LYS A 290 8.61 8.58 -8.18
CA LYS A 290 9.57 7.61 -8.72
C LYS A 290 8.91 6.25 -9.02
N MET A 291 7.82 5.91 -8.34
CA MET A 291 7.05 4.69 -8.59
C MET A 291 6.56 4.60 -10.04
N GLU A 292 6.25 5.71 -10.71
CA GLU A 292 5.86 5.73 -12.13
C GLU A 292 6.97 5.17 -13.02
N GLU A 293 8.22 5.62 -12.82
CA GLU A 293 9.37 5.09 -13.56
C GLU A 293 9.61 3.61 -13.25
N LEU A 294 9.53 3.23 -11.97
CA LEU A 294 9.79 1.85 -11.56
C LEU A 294 8.79 0.89 -12.19
N VAL A 295 7.49 1.18 -12.06
CA VAL A 295 6.43 0.34 -12.64
C VAL A 295 6.55 0.26 -14.17
N THR A 296 6.83 1.39 -14.83
CA THR A 296 7.00 1.43 -16.28
C THR A 296 8.17 0.55 -16.72
N LYS A 297 9.36 0.75 -16.16
CA LYS A 297 10.57 0.02 -16.59
C LYS A 297 10.53 -1.47 -16.26
N HIS A 298 10.01 -1.85 -15.08
CA HIS A 298 9.81 -3.26 -14.75
C HIS A 298 8.79 -3.90 -15.71
N SER A 299 7.69 -3.19 -16.02
CA SER A 299 6.69 -3.68 -16.97
C SER A 299 7.26 -3.87 -18.38
N GLU A 300 8.08 -2.92 -18.86
CA GLU A 300 8.77 -3.02 -20.16
C GLU A 300 9.70 -4.25 -20.25
N ILE A 301 10.42 -4.54 -19.14
CA ILE A 301 11.24 -5.76 -19.06
C ILE A 301 10.35 -7.01 -19.07
N MET A 302 9.28 -7.01 -18.27
CA MET A 302 8.35 -8.13 -18.23
C MET A 302 7.69 -8.37 -19.60
N ASP A 303 7.37 -7.32 -20.36
CA ASP A 303 6.74 -7.41 -21.69
C ASP A 303 7.64 -8.10 -22.73
N LYS A 304 8.98 -8.04 -22.59
CA LYS A 304 9.91 -8.78 -23.46
C LYS A 304 9.75 -10.30 -23.32
N TYR A 305 9.43 -10.77 -22.13
CA TYR A 305 9.34 -12.22 -21.81
C TYR A 305 7.91 -12.73 -21.70
N ASP A 306 6.95 -11.82 -21.47
CA ASP A 306 5.52 -12.12 -21.33
C ASP A 306 4.67 -11.00 -21.96
N PRO A 307 4.65 -10.87 -23.30
CA PRO A 307 3.89 -9.82 -24.00
C PRO A 307 2.37 -9.94 -23.81
N ALA A 308 1.89 -11.13 -23.43
CA ALA A 308 0.47 -11.35 -23.11
C ALA A 308 0.10 -10.88 -21.68
N LYS A 309 1.05 -10.35 -20.94
CA LYS A 309 0.88 -9.80 -19.58
C LYS A 309 0.21 -10.79 -18.62
N LYS A 310 0.55 -12.08 -18.69
CA LYS A 310 0.01 -13.11 -17.80
C LYS A 310 0.60 -13.05 -16.41
N THR A 311 1.91 -12.82 -16.30
CA THR A 311 2.63 -12.63 -15.04
C THR A 311 2.37 -11.21 -14.55
N ALA A 312 1.86 -11.05 -13.34
CA ALA A 312 1.58 -9.75 -12.73
C ALA A 312 2.84 -9.10 -12.14
N LEU A 313 2.90 -7.77 -12.13
CA LEU A 313 3.78 -7.00 -11.27
C LEU A 313 3.05 -6.78 -9.94
N ILE A 314 3.70 -7.13 -8.83
CA ILE A 314 3.15 -7.10 -7.48
C ILE A 314 3.98 -6.13 -6.64
N VAL A 315 3.42 -4.98 -6.28
CA VAL A 315 4.14 -4.00 -5.42
C VAL A 315 3.78 -4.29 -3.96
N ASP A 316 4.28 -5.39 -3.43
CA ASP A 316 3.84 -5.91 -2.14
C ASP A 316 4.55 -5.31 -0.91
N GLU A 317 5.40 -4.29 -1.14
CA GLU A 317 5.83 -3.34 -0.12
C GLU A 317 5.99 -1.94 -0.71
N TRP A 318 5.19 -0.99 -0.19
CA TRP A 318 5.26 0.42 -0.56
C TRP A 318 4.75 1.31 0.58
N GLY A 319 5.14 2.58 0.57
CA GLY A 319 4.72 3.58 1.54
C GLY A 319 5.85 4.54 1.92
N GLY A 320 5.56 5.49 2.80
CA GLY A 320 6.54 6.42 3.37
C GLY A 320 7.33 5.78 4.51
N TRP A 321 8.63 6.04 4.56
CA TRP A 321 9.50 5.56 5.63
C TRP A 321 10.35 6.70 6.18
N TYR A 322 10.18 7.00 7.48
CA TYR A 322 10.86 8.08 8.20
C TYR A 322 11.67 7.54 9.37
N ASP A 323 12.34 8.44 10.09
CA ASP A 323 12.92 8.10 11.38
C ASP A 323 11.79 7.72 12.36
N VAL A 324 12.05 6.75 13.23
CA VAL A 324 11.07 6.30 14.23
C VAL A 324 10.75 7.42 15.20
N GLU A 325 9.55 7.40 15.77
CA GLU A 325 9.15 8.38 16.79
C GLU A 325 10.07 8.27 18.02
N GLU A 326 10.50 9.42 18.51
CA GLU A 326 11.39 9.54 19.65
C GLU A 326 10.83 8.82 20.89
N GLY A 327 11.69 8.07 21.59
CA GLY A 327 11.31 7.31 22.78
C GLY A 327 10.71 5.94 22.48
N THR A 328 10.59 5.54 21.21
CA THR A 328 10.17 4.17 20.82
C THR A 328 11.38 3.29 20.52
N ASN A 329 11.20 1.96 20.51
CA ASN A 329 12.25 1.04 20.08
C ASN A 329 12.56 1.27 18.60
N PRO A 330 13.83 1.59 18.22
CA PRO A 330 14.19 1.85 16.82
C PRO A 330 13.84 0.72 15.86
N GLY A 331 13.93 -0.54 16.32
CA GLY A 331 13.61 -1.72 15.53
C GLY A 331 12.10 -1.95 15.34
N PHE A 332 11.24 -1.13 15.93
CA PHE A 332 9.79 -1.26 15.78
C PHE A 332 9.21 -0.43 14.64
N LEU A 333 10.01 0.43 14.04
CA LEU A 333 9.63 1.28 12.90
C LEU A 333 8.31 2.04 13.10
N TYR A 334 8.02 2.40 14.36
CA TYR A 334 6.83 3.18 14.68
C TYR A 334 7.02 4.64 14.24
N GLN A 335 6.14 5.14 13.42
CA GLN A 335 6.09 6.52 12.95
C GLN A 335 4.65 7.02 12.91
N GLN A 336 4.47 8.33 13.10
CA GLN A 336 3.19 9.01 12.88
C GLN A 336 2.93 9.18 11.38
N ASN A 337 1.65 9.38 11.02
CA ASN A 337 1.21 9.64 9.66
C ASN A 337 0.53 11.00 9.57
N THR A 338 0.93 11.83 8.61
CA THR A 338 0.46 13.21 8.41
C THR A 338 -0.24 13.37 7.06
N MET A 339 -0.60 14.62 6.69
CA MET A 339 -1.08 14.92 5.33
C MET A 339 -0.06 14.57 4.25
N ARG A 340 1.25 14.59 4.55
CA ARG A 340 2.30 14.11 3.61
C ARG A 340 2.05 12.66 3.19
N ASP A 341 1.69 11.80 4.14
CA ASP A 341 1.41 10.38 3.87
C ASP A 341 0.13 10.20 3.06
N ALA A 342 -0.88 11.04 3.27
CA ALA A 342 -2.06 11.07 2.42
C ALA A 342 -1.72 11.41 0.97
N MET A 343 -0.77 12.36 0.75
CA MET A 343 -0.31 12.71 -0.60
C MET A 343 0.48 11.56 -1.24
N ILE A 344 1.37 10.90 -0.49
CA ILE A 344 2.09 9.70 -0.95
C ILE A 344 1.09 8.62 -1.37
N ALA A 345 0.12 8.30 -0.50
CA ALA A 345 -0.86 7.26 -0.76
C ALA A 345 -1.70 7.56 -2.01
N GLY A 346 -2.29 8.75 -2.10
CA GLY A 346 -3.12 9.12 -3.25
C GLY A 346 -2.36 9.13 -4.57
N THR A 347 -1.13 9.65 -4.57
CA THR A 347 -0.25 9.69 -5.76
C THR A 347 0.14 8.29 -6.20
N THR A 348 0.58 7.44 -5.28
CA THR A 348 1.01 6.07 -5.59
C THR A 348 -0.14 5.21 -6.07
N LEU A 349 -1.33 5.32 -5.44
CA LEU A 349 -2.53 4.59 -5.88
C LEU A 349 -2.99 5.02 -7.28
N ASN A 350 -2.89 6.31 -7.63
CA ASN A 350 -3.17 6.77 -8.99
C ASN A 350 -2.22 6.13 -10.01
N ILE A 351 -0.93 5.99 -9.68
CA ILE A 351 0.06 5.32 -10.53
C ILE A 351 -0.35 3.85 -10.72
N PHE A 352 -0.64 3.12 -9.64
CA PHE A 352 -1.04 1.71 -9.73
C PHE A 352 -2.32 1.51 -10.55
N ASN A 353 -3.33 2.37 -10.36
CA ASN A 353 -4.56 2.32 -11.14
C ASN A 353 -4.29 2.49 -12.63
N ASN A 354 -3.45 3.47 -13.00
CA ASN A 354 -3.11 3.74 -14.39
C ASN A 354 -2.29 2.62 -15.05
N HIS A 355 -1.56 1.82 -14.26
CA HIS A 355 -0.78 0.67 -14.70
C HIS A 355 -1.45 -0.70 -14.41
N SER A 356 -2.77 -0.72 -14.23
CA SER A 356 -3.53 -1.93 -13.86
C SER A 356 -3.53 -3.04 -14.92
N ASP A 357 -2.98 -2.81 -16.10
CA ASP A 357 -2.71 -3.83 -17.10
C ASP A 357 -1.59 -4.79 -16.67
N ARG A 358 -0.63 -4.34 -15.87
CA ARG A 358 0.48 -5.13 -15.35
C ARG A 358 0.49 -5.22 -13.81
N VAL A 359 0.21 -4.10 -13.10
CA VAL A 359 0.10 -4.08 -11.64
C VAL A 359 -1.24 -4.68 -11.24
N ARG A 360 -1.23 -5.81 -10.51
CA ARG A 360 -2.47 -6.48 -10.08
C ARG A 360 -2.59 -6.66 -8.58
N MET A 361 -1.55 -6.30 -7.83
CA MET A 361 -1.56 -6.30 -6.36
C MET A 361 -0.56 -5.27 -5.86
N ALA A 362 -0.91 -4.63 -4.76
CA ALA A 362 0.02 -3.83 -3.97
C ALA A 362 -0.35 -3.98 -2.49
N ASN A 363 0.65 -4.00 -1.60
CA ASN A 363 0.41 -4.14 -0.17
C ASN A 363 1.08 -2.99 0.56
N LEU A 364 0.25 -2.10 1.12
CA LEU A 364 0.73 -0.96 1.90
C LEU A 364 1.47 -1.45 3.15
N ALA A 365 2.64 -0.95 3.39
CA ALA A 365 3.45 -1.23 4.57
C ALA A 365 3.27 -0.12 5.63
N GLN A 366 2.59 -0.40 6.79
CA GLN A 366 1.92 -1.65 7.10
C GLN A 366 0.50 -1.37 7.60
N THR A 367 -0.21 -2.40 8.08
CA THR A 367 -1.62 -2.23 8.48
C THR A 367 -1.77 -1.43 9.77
N VAL A 368 -0.98 -1.77 10.81
CA VAL A 368 -1.09 -1.18 12.16
C VAL A 368 0.28 -0.81 12.71
N ASN A 369 0.42 0.39 13.27
CA ASN A 369 1.56 0.88 14.07
C ASN A 369 2.94 0.95 13.40
N VAL A 370 3.11 0.47 12.19
CA VAL A 370 4.42 0.33 11.55
C VAL A 370 4.44 1.10 10.24
N LEU A 371 5.47 1.90 10.02
CA LEU A 371 5.68 2.68 8.81
C LEU A 371 4.44 3.52 8.44
N GLN A 372 4.00 3.51 7.18
CA GLN A 372 2.80 4.23 6.76
C GLN A 372 1.51 3.46 7.13
N ALA A 373 1.27 3.28 8.41
CA ALA A 373 0.14 2.51 8.91
C ALA A 373 -1.21 3.20 8.65
N VAL A 374 -2.25 2.41 8.36
CA VAL A 374 -3.62 2.93 8.27
C VAL A 374 -4.25 3.13 9.66
N ILE A 375 -3.79 2.39 10.68
CA ILE A 375 -4.28 2.43 12.05
C ILE A 375 -3.11 2.57 13.01
N LEU A 376 -3.26 3.45 14.02
CA LEU A 376 -2.35 3.49 15.17
C LEU A 376 -3.11 3.11 16.43
N THR A 377 -2.42 2.41 17.36
CA THR A 377 -2.96 2.00 18.66
C THR A 377 -2.08 2.48 19.81
N LYS A 378 -2.72 2.81 20.93
CA LYS A 378 -2.06 3.09 22.19
C LYS A 378 -2.98 2.63 23.33
N ASP A 379 -2.54 1.63 24.08
CA ASP A 379 -3.35 1.01 25.13
C ASP A 379 -4.71 0.53 24.54
N ASP A 380 -5.83 0.97 25.12
CA ASP A 380 -7.18 0.68 24.65
C ASP A 380 -7.67 1.60 23.51
N LYS A 381 -6.89 2.63 23.15
CA LYS A 381 -7.25 3.58 22.11
C LYS A 381 -6.80 3.14 20.72
N MET A 382 -7.57 3.55 19.72
CA MET A 382 -7.26 3.40 18.30
C MET A 382 -7.54 4.73 17.57
N LEU A 383 -6.76 5.04 16.55
CA LEU A 383 -7.06 6.14 15.63
C LEU A 383 -6.84 5.69 14.17
N LEU A 384 -7.58 6.30 13.26
CA LEU A 384 -7.45 6.16 11.82
C LEU A 384 -6.53 7.26 11.29
N THR A 385 -5.51 6.90 10.51
CA THR A 385 -4.55 7.87 9.96
C THR A 385 -5.11 8.57 8.70
N PRO A 386 -4.51 9.67 8.25
CA PRO A 386 -4.85 10.25 6.95
C PRO A 386 -4.72 9.24 5.78
N THR A 387 -3.76 8.32 5.87
CA THR A 387 -3.59 7.21 4.91
C THR A 387 -4.82 6.29 4.86
N TYR A 388 -5.41 5.93 6.02
CA TYR A 388 -6.67 5.18 6.06
C TYR A 388 -7.76 5.87 5.23
N HIS A 389 -7.92 7.16 5.44
CA HIS A 389 -8.98 7.92 4.77
C HIS A 389 -8.78 8.00 3.26
N VAL A 390 -7.52 8.08 2.78
CA VAL A 390 -7.23 7.98 1.34
C VAL A 390 -7.61 6.61 0.80
N MET A 391 -7.14 5.53 1.43
CA MET A 391 -7.45 4.15 1.02
C MET A 391 -8.97 3.93 0.99
N HIS A 392 -9.70 4.43 2.02
CA HIS A 392 -11.15 4.34 2.09
C HIS A 392 -11.87 5.07 0.94
N LEU A 393 -11.44 6.28 0.58
CA LEU A 393 -12.01 7.01 -0.56
C LEU A 393 -11.71 6.31 -1.89
N TYR A 394 -10.53 5.73 -2.03
CA TYR A 394 -10.08 5.08 -3.27
C TYR A 394 -10.68 3.68 -3.49
N LYS A 395 -11.35 3.07 -2.49
CA LYS A 395 -11.98 1.74 -2.65
C LYS A 395 -13.01 1.67 -3.79
N VAL A 396 -13.50 2.81 -4.26
CA VAL A 396 -14.39 2.91 -5.43
C VAL A 396 -13.74 2.40 -6.73
N HIS A 397 -12.42 2.36 -6.78
CA HIS A 397 -11.66 1.85 -7.93
C HIS A 397 -11.45 0.32 -7.89
N GLN A 398 -11.72 -0.35 -6.76
CA GLN A 398 -11.57 -1.81 -6.65
C GLN A 398 -12.49 -2.54 -7.64
N ASP A 399 -11.91 -3.39 -8.49
CA ASP A 399 -12.59 -4.12 -9.56
C ASP A 399 -13.35 -3.23 -10.57
N ALA A 400 -12.99 -1.95 -10.66
CA ALA A 400 -13.50 -1.01 -11.64
C ALA A 400 -12.74 -1.15 -12.98
N LYS A 401 -13.39 -0.79 -14.09
CA LYS A 401 -12.72 -0.66 -15.38
C LYS A 401 -11.93 0.64 -15.40
N LEU A 402 -10.64 0.58 -15.73
CA LEU A 402 -9.81 1.76 -15.93
C LEU A 402 -10.38 2.64 -17.05
N ILE A 403 -10.41 3.94 -16.84
CA ILE A 403 -10.53 4.91 -17.92
C ILE A 403 -9.15 5.53 -18.11
N PRO A 404 -8.42 5.22 -19.18
CA PRO A 404 -7.13 5.83 -19.46
C PRO A 404 -7.25 7.36 -19.51
N ILE A 405 -6.28 8.05 -18.92
CA ILE A 405 -6.27 9.50 -18.84
C ILE A 405 -4.96 10.07 -19.38
N LYS A 406 -5.03 11.32 -19.87
CA LYS A 406 -3.87 12.15 -20.13
C LYS A 406 -3.96 13.38 -19.25
N VAL A 407 -2.95 13.61 -18.42
CA VAL A 407 -2.85 14.76 -17.51
C VAL A 407 -1.84 15.75 -18.08
N ASP A 408 -2.27 16.99 -18.30
CA ASP A 408 -1.38 18.13 -18.54
C ASP A 408 -1.32 18.94 -17.24
N SER A 409 -0.24 18.70 -16.49
CA SER A 409 -0.07 19.21 -15.13
C SER A 409 0.86 20.43 -15.13
N PRO A 410 0.52 21.49 -14.38
CA PRO A 410 1.50 22.51 -14.07
C PRO A 410 2.63 21.96 -13.21
N GLU A 411 3.74 22.66 -13.18
CA GLU A 411 4.93 22.25 -12.43
C GLU A 411 4.87 22.76 -10.99
N TYR A 412 5.11 21.87 -10.02
CA TYR A 412 5.48 22.22 -8.65
C TYR A 412 7.00 22.35 -8.59
N LYS A 413 7.51 23.55 -8.30
CA LYS A 413 8.94 23.86 -8.28
C LYS A 413 9.45 24.08 -6.87
N PHE A 414 10.62 23.52 -6.58
CA PHE A 414 11.38 23.79 -5.36
C PHE A 414 12.88 23.85 -5.69
N GLY A 415 13.50 25.03 -5.56
CA GLY A 415 14.84 25.30 -6.10
C GLY A 415 14.88 25.04 -7.61
N ASP A 416 15.85 24.27 -8.07
CA ASP A 416 16.03 23.90 -9.48
C ASP A 416 15.24 22.63 -9.87
N LYS A 417 14.56 22.00 -8.91
CA LYS A 417 13.77 20.79 -9.13
C LYS A 417 12.32 21.11 -9.46
N LYS A 418 11.67 20.19 -10.19
CA LYS A 418 10.27 20.31 -10.58
C LYS A 418 9.57 18.95 -10.59
N LEU A 419 8.31 18.94 -10.22
CA LEU A 419 7.42 17.77 -10.23
C LEU A 419 6.11 18.15 -10.92
N PRO A 420 5.35 17.20 -11.50
CA PRO A 420 3.96 17.45 -11.88
C PRO A 420 3.15 17.74 -10.62
N ALA A 421 2.39 18.83 -10.59
CA ALA A 421 1.64 19.24 -9.41
C ALA A 421 0.35 18.43 -9.22
N ILE A 422 -0.18 17.80 -10.29
CA ILE A 422 -1.43 17.03 -10.29
C ILE A 422 -1.14 15.56 -10.62
N SER A 423 -1.66 14.67 -9.78
CA SER A 423 -1.77 13.23 -10.04
C SER A 423 -3.25 12.85 -10.11
N ALA A 424 -3.60 11.94 -11.00
CA ALA A 424 -4.99 11.53 -11.19
C ALA A 424 -5.13 10.09 -11.68
N SER A 425 -6.29 9.48 -11.42
CA SER A 425 -6.76 8.27 -12.08
C SER A 425 -8.29 8.31 -12.24
N ALA A 426 -8.80 7.55 -13.20
CA ALA A 426 -10.24 7.46 -13.45
C ALA A 426 -10.67 6.03 -13.74
N SER A 427 -11.90 5.69 -13.33
CA SER A 427 -12.48 4.36 -13.57
C SER A 427 -13.98 4.42 -13.71
N VAL A 428 -14.57 3.33 -14.19
CA VAL A 428 -16.02 3.14 -14.22
C VAL A 428 -16.39 1.81 -13.57
N LYS A 429 -17.37 1.84 -12.67
CA LYS A 429 -17.94 0.67 -12.00
C LYS A 429 -19.45 0.87 -11.81
N ASP A 430 -20.23 -0.15 -12.11
CA ASP A 430 -21.71 -0.14 -11.94
C ASP A 430 -22.39 1.09 -12.55
N GLY A 431 -21.89 1.53 -13.72
CA GLY A 431 -22.41 2.70 -14.45
C GLY A 431 -21.96 4.06 -13.89
N LYS A 432 -21.20 4.10 -12.81
CA LYS A 432 -20.67 5.32 -12.21
C LYS A 432 -19.21 5.54 -12.61
N THR A 433 -18.89 6.77 -12.96
CA THR A 433 -17.52 7.21 -13.22
C THR A 433 -16.92 7.78 -11.94
N HIS A 434 -15.75 7.29 -11.58
CA HIS A 434 -14.95 7.74 -10.43
C HIS A 434 -13.68 8.42 -10.93
N ILE A 435 -13.36 9.59 -10.34
CA ILE A 435 -12.16 10.35 -10.67
C ILE A 435 -11.46 10.72 -9.37
N SER A 436 -10.22 10.27 -9.21
CA SER A 436 -9.37 10.63 -8.08
C SER A 436 -8.34 11.65 -8.50
N LEU A 437 -8.25 12.76 -7.78
CA LEU A 437 -7.36 13.89 -8.04
C LEU A 437 -6.52 14.18 -6.80
N VAL A 438 -5.21 14.38 -6.99
CA VAL A 438 -4.28 14.79 -5.94
C VAL A 438 -3.57 16.06 -6.41
N ASN A 439 -3.69 17.12 -5.62
CA ASN A 439 -2.85 18.31 -5.75
C ASN A 439 -1.68 18.19 -4.78
N ILE A 440 -0.48 17.89 -5.27
CA ILE A 440 0.71 17.75 -4.41
C ILE A 440 1.41 19.09 -4.14
N HIS A 441 0.98 20.20 -4.77
CA HIS A 441 1.61 21.50 -4.55
C HIS A 441 1.41 21.96 -3.10
N ALA A 442 2.51 22.35 -2.43
CA ALA A 442 2.46 22.71 -1.00
C ALA A 442 1.72 24.02 -0.71
N LYS A 443 1.53 24.90 -1.69
CA LYS A 443 1.01 26.27 -1.48
C LYS A 443 -0.10 26.68 -2.43
N ASP A 444 -0.09 26.18 -3.67
CA ASP A 444 -0.97 26.71 -4.71
C ASP A 444 -2.23 25.90 -4.88
N LYS A 445 -3.36 26.62 -5.00
CA LYS A 445 -4.60 26.04 -5.52
C LYS A 445 -4.47 25.83 -7.02
N ILE A 446 -4.97 24.71 -7.50
CA ILE A 446 -4.91 24.37 -8.93
C ILE A 446 -6.32 24.07 -9.42
N THR A 447 -6.73 24.73 -10.51
CA THR A 447 -7.97 24.37 -11.20
C THR A 447 -7.68 23.30 -12.23
N VAL A 448 -8.37 22.18 -12.12
CA VAL A 448 -8.30 21.04 -13.02
C VAL A 448 -9.54 21.00 -13.87
N ASP A 449 -9.41 21.14 -15.19
CA ASP A 449 -10.49 20.97 -16.16
C ASP A 449 -10.43 19.55 -16.73
N VAL A 450 -11.45 18.75 -16.43
CA VAL A 450 -11.57 17.36 -16.90
C VAL A 450 -12.54 17.32 -18.07
N ASP A 451 -12.06 16.92 -19.25
CA ASP A 451 -12.87 16.72 -20.44
C ASP A 451 -13.64 15.38 -20.34
N LEU A 452 -14.94 15.48 -20.13
CA LEU A 452 -15.90 14.39 -20.03
C LEU A 452 -16.87 14.37 -21.21
N SER A 453 -16.59 15.11 -22.28
CA SER A 453 -17.49 15.29 -23.45
C SER A 453 -17.83 13.98 -24.15
N LYS A 454 -16.98 12.95 -23.99
CA LYS A 454 -17.22 11.59 -24.53
C LYS A 454 -18.08 10.71 -23.62
N LEU A 455 -18.45 11.19 -22.43
CA LEU A 455 -19.24 10.45 -21.45
C LEU A 455 -20.59 11.18 -21.24
N ASN A 456 -21.67 10.40 -21.21
CA ASN A 456 -23.00 10.95 -20.97
C ASN A 456 -23.28 11.08 -19.47
N LEU A 457 -22.60 12.02 -18.81
CA LEU A 457 -22.70 12.26 -17.37
C LEU A 457 -23.59 13.47 -17.09
N LYS A 458 -24.25 13.48 -15.92
CA LYS A 458 -25.20 14.53 -15.53
C LYS A 458 -24.68 15.43 -14.41
N ASP A 459 -24.10 14.86 -13.39
CA ASP A 459 -23.68 15.56 -12.17
C ASP A 459 -22.70 14.70 -11.37
N PHE A 460 -22.06 15.29 -10.32
CA PHE A 460 -21.11 14.62 -9.47
C PHE A 460 -21.38 14.86 -7.98
N THR A 461 -20.92 13.94 -7.16
CA THR A 461 -20.63 14.14 -5.74
C THR A 461 -19.13 14.06 -5.52
N ALA A 462 -18.61 14.71 -4.48
CA ALA A 462 -17.19 14.68 -4.19
C ALA A 462 -16.89 14.70 -2.70
N LYS A 463 -15.81 14.03 -2.33
CA LYS A 463 -15.21 14.06 -0.99
C LYS A 463 -13.78 14.57 -1.09
N ILE A 464 -13.29 15.24 -0.04
CA ILE A 464 -11.95 15.77 0.06
C ILE A 464 -11.28 15.36 1.37
N ILE A 465 -9.98 15.09 1.30
CA ILE A 465 -9.05 15.05 2.43
C ILE A 465 -8.12 16.24 2.26
N SER A 466 -8.08 17.14 3.22
CA SER A 466 -7.25 18.34 3.24
C SER A 466 -7.06 18.83 4.67
N SER A 467 -6.02 19.61 4.89
CA SER A 467 -5.77 20.28 6.18
C SER A 467 -5.17 21.66 5.97
N SER A 468 -4.86 22.35 7.06
CA SER A 468 -4.23 23.68 7.03
C SER A 468 -2.72 23.61 6.89
N LYS A 469 -2.09 22.49 7.32
CA LYS A 469 -0.65 22.27 7.28
C LYS A 469 -0.33 20.86 6.80
N LEU A 470 0.80 20.72 6.15
CA LEU A 470 1.35 19.42 5.70
C LEU A 470 1.63 18.46 6.85
N GLN A 471 1.96 19.00 8.03
CA GLN A 471 2.32 18.28 9.25
C GLN A 471 1.11 17.88 10.08
N ASP A 472 -0.11 18.33 9.73
CA ASP A 472 -1.31 17.96 10.48
C ASP A 472 -1.54 16.44 10.38
N ASP A 473 -1.97 15.87 11.51
CA ASP A 473 -2.19 14.45 11.73
C ASP A 473 -3.41 14.19 12.63
N ASN A 474 -3.80 12.94 12.75
CA ASN A 474 -4.74 12.49 13.77
C ASN A 474 -3.96 11.98 14.98
N THR A 475 -4.29 12.49 16.17
CA THR A 475 -3.68 12.08 17.43
C THR A 475 -4.69 11.36 18.33
N PHE A 476 -4.22 10.65 19.36
CA PHE A 476 -5.12 9.99 20.33
C PHE A 476 -5.98 10.96 21.14
N GLU A 477 -5.57 12.24 21.23
CA GLU A 477 -6.32 13.33 21.85
C GLU A 477 -7.32 13.97 20.87
N ASN A 478 -7.00 13.94 19.56
CA ASN A 478 -7.85 14.46 18.48
C ASN A 478 -7.88 13.51 17.28
N PRO A 479 -8.54 12.35 17.39
CA PRO A 479 -8.48 11.28 16.39
C PRO A 479 -9.22 11.60 15.08
N ASN A 480 -9.96 12.69 15.01
CA ASN A 480 -10.77 13.11 13.86
C ASN A 480 -10.37 14.49 13.31
N ALA A 481 -9.14 14.95 13.55
CA ALA A 481 -8.66 16.23 13.01
C ALA A 481 -8.69 16.25 11.47
N ILE A 482 -8.32 15.13 10.86
CA ILE A 482 -8.34 14.91 9.42
C ILE A 482 -9.29 13.76 9.11
N THR A 483 -10.40 14.07 8.45
CA THR A 483 -11.39 13.11 7.97
C THR A 483 -11.94 13.54 6.62
N PRO A 484 -12.50 12.63 5.82
CA PRO A 484 -13.16 13.01 4.57
C PRO A 484 -14.32 13.97 4.79
N LYS A 485 -14.37 15.05 4.01
CA LYS A 485 -15.44 16.06 4.04
C LYS A 485 -16.13 16.15 2.68
N ASP A 486 -17.38 16.61 2.67
CA ASP A 486 -18.05 16.96 1.41
C ASP A 486 -17.29 18.07 0.70
N PHE A 487 -17.06 17.89 -0.58
CA PHE A 487 -16.36 18.87 -1.41
C PHE A 487 -17.32 19.45 -2.44
N LYS A 488 -17.29 20.79 -2.61
CA LYS A 488 -18.25 21.53 -3.48
C LYS A 488 -17.59 22.52 -4.41
N ASP A 489 -16.25 22.68 -4.35
CA ASP A 489 -15.53 23.62 -5.23
C ASP A 489 -15.26 22.99 -6.59
N PHE A 490 -16.36 22.57 -7.24
CA PHE A 490 -16.34 22.08 -8.63
C PHE A 490 -17.60 22.52 -9.38
N LYS A 491 -17.50 22.54 -10.72
CA LYS A 491 -18.62 22.86 -11.63
C LYS A 491 -18.58 21.89 -12.80
N PHE A 492 -19.73 21.28 -13.10
CA PHE A 492 -19.90 20.47 -14.30
C PHE A 492 -20.79 21.21 -15.29
N LYS A 493 -20.27 21.50 -16.48
CA LYS A 493 -20.99 22.22 -17.53
C LYS A 493 -20.54 21.80 -18.92
N LYS A 494 -21.47 21.47 -19.81
CA LYS A 494 -21.22 21.12 -21.22
C LYS A 494 -20.11 20.06 -21.41
N GLY A 495 -20.11 19.02 -20.57
CA GLY A 495 -19.14 17.93 -20.67
C GLY A 495 -17.75 18.25 -20.07
N THR A 496 -17.56 19.41 -19.46
CA THR A 496 -16.32 19.75 -18.73
C THR A 496 -16.62 19.81 -17.24
N LEU A 497 -15.80 19.15 -16.44
CA LEU A 497 -15.80 19.21 -14.98
C LEU A 497 -14.59 20.02 -14.53
N SER A 498 -14.84 21.24 -14.05
CA SER A 498 -13.80 22.13 -13.48
C SER A 498 -13.77 21.95 -11.96
N VAL A 499 -12.63 21.58 -11.41
CA VAL A 499 -12.42 21.30 -9.97
C VAL A 499 -11.30 22.19 -9.46
N THR A 500 -11.54 22.99 -8.41
CA THR A 500 -10.51 23.81 -7.78
C THR A 500 -9.94 23.13 -6.55
N LEU A 501 -8.78 22.50 -6.69
CA LEU A 501 -8.11 21.74 -5.63
C LEU A 501 -7.33 22.66 -4.70
N PRO A 502 -7.55 22.64 -3.39
CA PRO A 502 -6.66 23.26 -2.42
C PRO A 502 -5.24 22.69 -2.50
N PRO A 503 -4.21 23.36 -1.94
CA PRO A 503 -2.90 22.76 -1.78
C PRO A 503 -2.97 21.43 -1.00
N PHE A 504 -2.03 20.53 -1.27
CA PHE A 504 -1.89 19.22 -0.60
C PHE A 504 -3.24 18.57 -0.25
N SER A 505 -4.05 18.31 -1.25
CA SER A 505 -5.39 17.72 -1.10
C SER A 505 -5.61 16.50 -1.98
N VAL A 506 -6.44 15.60 -1.49
CA VAL A 506 -6.95 14.44 -2.24
C VAL A 506 -8.45 14.60 -2.40
N VAL A 507 -8.94 14.54 -3.63
CA VAL A 507 -10.38 14.64 -3.96
C VAL A 507 -10.79 13.41 -4.75
N VAL A 508 -11.88 12.78 -4.36
CA VAL A 508 -12.53 11.70 -5.13
C VAL A 508 -13.92 12.15 -5.51
N LEU A 509 -14.19 12.11 -6.83
CA LEU A 509 -15.48 12.46 -7.42
C LEU A 509 -16.17 11.19 -7.94
N GLU A 510 -17.47 11.13 -7.77
CA GLU A 510 -18.37 10.08 -8.28
C GLU A 510 -19.49 10.71 -9.08
N SER A 511 -19.73 10.22 -10.31
CA SER A 511 -20.87 10.64 -11.12
C SER A 511 -22.19 10.11 -10.54
N LYS A 512 -23.25 10.92 -10.68
CA LYS A 512 -24.59 10.51 -10.31
C LYS A 512 -25.26 9.69 -11.41
#